data_c6b7482127b813accd3296dea919a4d2
#
_entry.id   c6b7482127b813accd3296dea919a4d2
#
_cell.length_a   1.000
_cell.length_b   1.000
_cell.length_c   1.000
_cell.angle_alpha   90.00
_cell.angle_beta   90.00
_cell.angle_gamma   90.00
#
_symmetry.space_group_name_H-M   'P 1'
#
loop_
_entity.id
_entity.type
_entity.pdbx_description
1 polymer ?
#
loop_
_entity_poly.entity_id
_entity_poly.type
_entity_poly.pdbx_seq_one_letter_code
_entity_poly.pdbx_strand_id
1 'polypeptide(L)'
;AKRRANLLIAKMHKAISIIQFKLEAATIMRRKEFDMESRLLLDKIDFEKNVIKIAGVDYKLTDSNFPTVDPANPYQLTEDEQIVVDKLHKSFKVSEKLKKHMKCLFANGCVYAVANGNLLYHASMPLNADGTLKDINIQGELYHGKALLKKVGALIRSAYFGDADPEVYNFALDYIWYLW
;
A
#
# COMPACT_ATOMS: atom_id res chain seq x y z
N ALA A 1 3.98 -31.85 -17.43
CA ALA A 1 4.80 -31.02 -16.54
C ALA A 1 4.46 -29.53 -16.66
N LYS A 2 4.54 -28.90 -17.85
CA LYS A 2 4.28 -27.46 -18.07
C LYS A 2 2.89 -27.00 -17.61
N ARG A 3 1.81 -27.75 -17.92
CA ARG A 3 0.43 -27.41 -17.50
C ARG A 3 0.27 -27.40 -15.98
N ARG A 4 0.92 -28.35 -15.26
CA ARG A 4 0.92 -28.39 -13.77
C ARG A 4 1.64 -27.20 -13.18
N ALA A 5 2.80 -26.82 -13.74
CA ALA A 5 3.57 -25.66 -13.29
C ALA A 5 2.76 -24.36 -13.48
N ASN A 6 2.11 -24.18 -14.64
CA ASN A 6 1.28 -23.00 -14.90
C ASN A 6 0.09 -22.89 -13.93
N LEU A 7 -0.55 -24.02 -13.61
CA LEU A 7 -1.65 -24.05 -12.64
C LEU A 7 -1.17 -23.67 -11.22
N LEU A 8 0.00 -24.16 -10.82
CA LEU A 8 0.57 -23.80 -9.52
C LEU A 8 0.90 -22.30 -9.45
N ILE A 9 1.52 -21.74 -10.48
CA ILE A 9 1.83 -20.32 -10.56
C ILE A 9 0.54 -19.48 -10.47
N ALA A 10 -0.52 -19.85 -11.19
CA ALA A 10 -1.80 -19.14 -11.13
C ALA A 10 -2.41 -19.17 -9.71
N LYS A 11 -2.34 -20.31 -9.02
CA LYS A 11 -2.79 -20.43 -7.62
C LYS A 11 -1.96 -19.57 -6.68
N MET A 12 -0.63 -19.50 -6.88
CA MET A 12 0.26 -18.66 -6.07
C MET A 12 -0.05 -17.17 -6.27
N HIS A 13 -0.27 -16.73 -7.51
CA HIS A 13 -0.67 -15.35 -7.79
C HIS A 13 -2.00 -15.00 -7.13
N LYS A 14 -2.98 -15.88 -7.20
CA LYS A 14 -4.28 -15.67 -6.56
C LYS A 14 -4.14 -15.58 -5.05
N ALA A 15 -3.41 -16.50 -4.42
CA ALA A 15 -3.19 -16.52 -2.97
C ALA A 15 -2.50 -15.25 -2.48
N ILE A 16 -1.41 -14.82 -3.15
CA ILE A 16 -0.69 -13.61 -2.74
C ILE A 16 -1.54 -12.34 -2.93
N SER A 17 -2.41 -12.29 -3.94
CA SER A 17 -3.34 -11.16 -4.14
C SER A 17 -4.38 -11.08 -3.01
N ILE A 18 -4.90 -12.21 -2.53
CA ILE A 18 -5.82 -12.23 -1.38
C ILE A 18 -5.10 -11.77 -0.10
N ILE A 19 -3.88 -12.26 0.15
CA ILE A 19 -3.05 -11.81 1.28
C ILE A 19 -2.82 -10.29 1.19
N GLN A 20 -2.50 -9.78 0.00
CA GLN A 20 -2.32 -8.34 -0.21
C GLN A 20 -3.58 -7.55 0.15
N PHE A 21 -4.77 -7.94 -0.33
CA PHE A 21 -6.02 -7.26 0.01
C PHE A 21 -6.31 -7.26 1.53
N LYS A 22 -6.00 -8.35 2.22
CA LYS A 22 -6.14 -8.43 3.68
C LYS A 22 -5.18 -7.49 4.42
N LEU A 23 -3.92 -7.43 4.00
CA LEU A 23 -2.91 -6.54 4.57
C LEU A 23 -3.22 -5.05 4.29
N GLU A 24 -3.63 -4.72 3.06
CA GLU A 24 -4.07 -3.37 2.70
C GLU A 24 -5.27 -2.93 3.53
N ALA A 25 -6.25 -3.80 3.70
CA ALA A 25 -7.44 -3.51 4.49
C ALA A 25 -7.09 -3.16 5.95
N ALA A 26 -6.10 -3.80 6.54
CA ALA A 26 -5.65 -3.48 7.89
C ALA A 26 -5.16 -2.02 7.99
N THR A 27 -4.45 -1.52 6.98
CA THR A 27 -4.02 -0.11 6.90
C THR A 27 -5.21 0.83 6.64
N ILE A 28 -6.05 0.52 5.66
CA ILE A 28 -7.22 1.33 5.30
C ILE A 28 -8.17 1.51 6.50
N MET A 29 -8.45 0.43 7.24
CA MET A 29 -9.38 0.47 8.38
C MET A 29 -8.84 1.28 9.55
N ARG A 30 -7.52 1.34 9.79
CA ARG A 30 -6.94 2.16 10.86
C ARG A 30 -6.60 3.59 10.44
N ARG A 31 -6.51 3.89 9.12
CA ARG A 31 -6.15 5.20 8.55
C ARG A 31 -7.29 5.77 7.71
N LYS A 32 -8.38 6.12 8.39
CA LYS A 32 -9.57 6.71 7.75
C LYS A 32 -9.26 8.01 7.01
N GLU A 33 -8.25 8.76 7.48
CA GLU A 33 -7.78 10.00 6.88
C GLU A 33 -7.19 9.82 5.48
N PHE A 34 -6.89 8.58 5.05
CA PHE A 34 -6.42 8.30 3.68
C PHE A 34 -7.56 8.21 2.65
N ASP A 35 -8.82 8.14 3.11
CA ASP A 35 -10.01 8.06 2.24
C ASP A 35 -9.92 6.93 1.19
N MET A 36 -9.52 5.74 1.64
CA MET A 36 -9.23 4.59 0.78
C MET A 36 -10.25 3.45 0.92
N GLU A 37 -11.37 3.64 1.61
CA GLU A 37 -12.39 2.61 1.87
C GLU A 37 -13.00 2.03 0.59
N SER A 38 -12.97 2.78 -0.50
CA SER A 38 -13.41 2.29 -1.81
C SER A 38 -12.62 1.07 -2.29
N ARG A 39 -11.38 0.88 -1.81
CA ARG A 39 -10.51 -0.26 -2.11
C ARG A 39 -10.74 -1.49 -1.23
N LEU A 40 -11.60 -1.42 -0.22
CA LEU A 40 -12.08 -2.60 0.49
C LEU A 40 -13.03 -3.36 -0.44
N LEU A 41 -12.63 -4.55 -0.87
CA LEU A 41 -13.32 -5.31 -1.91
C LEU A 41 -13.85 -6.66 -1.42
N LEU A 42 -13.18 -7.31 -0.47
CA LEU A 42 -13.53 -8.69 -0.07
C LEU A 42 -14.88 -8.78 0.65
N ASP A 43 -15.28 -7.75 1.39
CA ASP A 43 -16.58 -7.61 2.04
C ASP A 43 -17.73 -7.29 1.09
N LYS A 44 -17.43 -6.93 -0.18
CA LYS A 44 -18.41 -6.60 -1.21
C LYS A 44 -18.75 -7.77 -2.11
N ILE A 45 -18.21 -8.95 -1.83
CA ILE A 45 -18.42 -10.17 -2.62
C ILE A 45 -19.64 -10.92 -2.09
N ASP A 46 -20.62 -11.14 -2.98
CA ASP A 46 -21.70 -12.10 -2.77
C ASP A 46 -21.27 -13.45 -3.37
N PHE A 47 -20.84 -14.35 -2.47
CA PHE A 47 -20.33 -15.68 -2.86
C PHE A 47 -21.42 -16.60 -3.39
N GLU A 48 -22.70 -16.40 -3.02
CA GLU A 48 -23.81 -17.22 -3.52
C GLU A 48 -24.14 -16.85 -4.96
N LYS A 49 -24.15 -15.55 -5.28
CA LYS A 49 -24.46 -15.05 -6.63
C LYS A 49 -23.22 -14.93 -7.52
N ASN A 50 -22.03 -15.11 -6.97
CA ASN A 50 -20.77 -14.90 -7.69
C ASN A 50 -20.65 -13.50 -8.30
N VAL A 51 -20.98 -12.48 -7.52
CA VAL A 51 -20.87 -11.07 -7.93
C VAL A 51 -20.13 -10.24 -6.88
N ILE A 52 -19.54 -9.15 -7.31
CA ILE A 52 -19.02 -8.12 -6.45
C ILE A 52 -19.76 -6.81 -6.71
N LYS A 53 -20.16 -6.11 -5.66
CA LYS A 53 -20.85 -4.81 -5.77
C LYS A 53 -19.85 -3.66 -5.64
N ILE A 54 -19.67 -2.87 -6.71
CA ILE A 54 -18.79 -1.71 -6.73
C ILE A 54 -19.61 -0.48 -7.13
N ALA A 55 -19.61 0.55 -6.32
CA ALA A 55 -20.37 1.79 -6.55
C ALA A 55 -21.85 1.56 -6.88
N GLY A 56 -22.48 0.56 -6.23
CA GLY A 56 -23.90 0.22 -6.44
C GLY A 56 -24.17 -0.68 -7.65
N VAL A 57 -23.15 -1.02 -8.44
CA VAL A 57 -23.27 -1.88 -9.63
C VAL A 57 -22.73 -3.28 -9.32
N ASP A 58 -23.47 -4.31 -9.73
CA ASP A 58 -23.08 -5.71 -9.58
C ASP A 58 -22.24 -6.15 -10.78
N TYR A 59 -21.03 -6.66 -10.51
CA TYR A 59 -20.13 -7.22 -11.52
C TYR A 59 -19.97 -8.71 -11.30
N LYS A 60 -20.21 -9.50 -12.34
CA LYS A 60 -20.05 -10.96 -12.29
C LYS A 60 -18.57 -11.34 -12.13
N LEU A 61 -18.27 -12.18 -11.14
CA LEU A 61 -16.95 -12.77 -10.97
C LEU A 61 -16.82 -14.01 -11.85
N THR A 62 -15.73 -14.12 -12.58
CA THR A 62 -15.39 -15.30 -13.38
C THR A 62 -14.83 -16.44 -12.52
N ASP A 63 -14.27 -16.09 -11.35
CA ASP A 63 -13.76 -17.01 -10.33
C ASP A 63 -14.00 -16.38 -8.95
N SER A 64 -14.85 -17.01 -8.15
CA SER A 64 -15.17 -16.62 -6.77
C SER A 64 -14.69 -17.64 -5.74
N ASN A 65 -13.89 -18.62 -6.14
CA ASN A 65 -13.33 -19.60 -5.23
C ASN A 65 -12.14 -19.00 -4.45
N PHE A 66 -12.42 -18.37 -3.30
CA PHE A 66 -11.44 -17.79 -2.40
C PHE A 66 -11.44 -18.57 -1.06
N PRO A 67 -10.78 -19.74 -1.00
CA PRO A 67 -10.93 -20.68 0.13
C PRO A 67 -10.40 -20.14 1.46
N THR A 68 -9.60 -19.08 1.45
CA THR A 68 -9.05 -18.45 2.66
C THR A 68 -9.81 -17.17 3.07
N VAL A 69 -10.90 -16.83 2.36
CA VAL A 69 -11.75 -15.68 2.69
C VAL A 69 -12.97 -16.17 3.44
N ASP A 70 -13.08 -15.83 4.72
CA ASP A 70 -14.28 -16.02 5.52
C ASP A 70 -15.22 -14.85 5.28
N PRO A 71 -16.46 -15.08 4.74
CA PRO A 71 -17.43 -13.98 4.53
C PRO A 71 -17.79 -13.20 5.80
N ALA A 72 -17.70 -13.83 6.99
CA ALA A 72 -17.97 -13.16 8.27
C ALA A 72 -16.80 -12.27 8.71
N ASN A 73 -15.58 -12.56 8.26
CA ASN A 73 -14.37 -11.82 8.60
C ASN A 73 -13.36 -11.79 7.43
N PRO A 74 -13.74 -11.14 6.31
CA PRO A 74 -13.07 -11.33 5.02
C PRO A 74 -11.62 -10.85 4.99
N TYR A 75 -11.23 -9.97 5.90
CA TYR A 75 -9.89 -9.39 5.95
C TYR A 75 -8.96 -10.05 6.97
N GLN A 76 -9.43 -11.03 7.73
CA GLN A 76 -8.57 -11.76 8.65
C GLN A 76 -7.64 -12.71 7.90
N LEU A 77 -6.33 -12.66 8.20
CA LEU A 77 -5.38 -13.65 7.71
C LEU A 77 -5.65 -15.01 8.36
N THR A 78 -5.56 -16.08 7.58
CA THR A 78 -5.48 -17.43 8.13
C THR A 78 -4.09 -17.69 8.72
N GLU A 79 -3.94 -18.76 9.52
CA GLU A 79 -2.64 -19.14 10.07
C GLU A 79 -1.59 -19.41 8.97
N ASP A 80 -1.98 -20.10 7.90
CA ASP A 80 -1.10 -20.37 6.77
C ASP A 80 -0.69 -19.09 6.02
N GLU A 81 -1.63 -18.15 5.83
CA GLU A 81 -1.33 -16.85 5.24
C GLU A 81 -0.38 -16.04 6.12
N GLN A 82 -0.54 -16.05 7.44
CA GLN A 82 0.37 -15.40 8.38
C GLN A 82 1.78 -15.98 8.29
N ILE A 83 1.91 -17.31 8.20
CA ILE A 83 3.21 -17.97 8.00
C ILE A 83 3.90 -17.50 6.72
N VAL A 84 3.14 -17.34 5.64
CA VAL A 84 3.68 -16.80 4.37
C VAL A 84 4.16 -15.36 4.54
N VAL A 85 3.35 -14.51 5.17
CA VAL A 85 3.69 -13.10 5.44
C VAL A 85 4.97 -13.01 6.28
N ASP A 86 5.07 -13.78 7.35
CA ASP A 86 6.24 -13.79 8.24
C ASP A 86 7.52 -14.23 7.51
N LYS A 87 7.43 -15.24 6.66
CA LYS A 87 8.56 -15.70 5.83
C LYS A 87 9.01 -14.62 4.84
N LEU A 88 8.06 -13.96 4.16
CA LEU A 88 8.35 -12.88 3.23
C LEU A 88 9.01 -11.71 3.98
N HIS A 89 8.41 -11.25 5.07
CA HIS A 89 8.94 -10.18 5.91
C HIS A 89 10.38 -10.47 6.36
N LYS A 90 10.62 -11.68 6.89
CA LYS A 90 11.97 -12.12 7.28
C LYS A 90 12.94 -12.10 6.10
N SER A 91 12.52 -12.61 4.94
CA SER A 91 13.35 -12.64 3.73
C SER A 91 13.80 -11.25 3.29
N PHE A 92 12.89 -10.27 3.28
CA PHE A 92 13.22 -8.88 2.96
C PHE A 92 14.14 -8.26 4.01
N LYS A 93 13.86 -8.48 5.30
CA LYS A 93 14.68 -7.92 6.41
C LYS A 93 16.13 -8.39 6.42
N VAL A 94 16.40 -9.64 6.04
CA VAL A 94 17.78 -10.19 6.07
C VAL A 94 18.52 -10.04 4.75
N SER A 95 17.89 -9.51 3.72
CA SER A 95 18.51 -9.36 2.39
C SER A 95 19.60 -8.28 2.39
N GLU A 96 20.86 -8.70 2.41
CA GLU A 96 22.01 -7.79 2.33
C GLU A 96 22.04 -6.99 1.01
N LYS A 97 21.60 -7.60 -0.08
CA LYS A 97 21.49 -6.90 -1.37
C LYS A 97 20.47 -5.77 -1.30
N LEU A 98 19.28 -6.03 -0.73
CA LEU A 98 18.25 -5.00 -0.56
C LEU A 98 18.74 -3.88 0.36
N LYS A 99 19.39 -4.21 1.49
CA LYS A 99 19.96 -3.21 2.40
C LYS A 99 20.97 -2.29 1.70
N LYS A 100 21.86 -2.85 0.86
CA LYS A 100 22.82 -2.06 0.08
C LYS A 100 22.13 -1.13 -0.91
N HIS A 101 21.10 -1.63 -1.61
CA HIS A 101 20.32 -0.81 -2.55
C HIS A 101 19.59 0.33 -1.82
N MET A 102 18.95 0.04 -0.68
CA MET A 102 18.26 1.07 0.11
C MET A 102 19.24 2.11 0.68
N LYS A 103 20.41 1.71 1.17
CA LYS A 103 21.46 2.64 1.60
C LYS A 103 21.90 3.57 0.47
N CYS A 104 22.10 3.03 -0.73
CA CYS A 104 22.45 3.82 -1.91
C CYS A 104 21.34 4.82 -2.27
N LEU A 105 20.07 4.36 -2.25
CA LEU A 105 18.91 5.21 -2.53
C LEU A 105 18.81 6.37 -1.53
N PHE A 106 18.94 6.11 -0.22
CA PHE A 106 18.86 7.15 0.80
C PHE A 106 20.08 8.09 0.86
N ALA A 107 21.24 7.63 0.38
CA ALA A 107 22.44 8.47 0.31
C ALA A 107 22.40 9.43 -0.88
N ASN A 108 21.82 9.03 -2.01
CA ASN A 108 21.90 9.74 -3.29
C ASN A 108 20.52 10.18 -3.83
N GLY A 109 19.43 9.60 -3.33
CA GLY A 109 18.06 9.90 -3.77
C GLY A 109 17.41 10.97 -2.92
N CYS A 110 16.42 11.61 -3.52
CA CYS A 110 15.54 12.59 -2.86
C CYS A 110 14.14 12.53 -3.45
N VAL A 111 13.15 13.05 -2.71
CA VAL A 111 11.77 13.15 -3.19
C VAL A 111 11.64 14.23 -4.26
N TYR A 112 12.45 15.27 -4.13
CA TYR A 112 12.56 16.36 -5.11
C TYR A 112 13.98 16.94 -5.13
N ALA A 113 14.35 17.55 -6.23
CA ALA A 113 15.57 18.36 -6.36
C ALA A 113 15.25 19.71 -6.98
N VAL A 114 16.07 20.71 -6.67
CA VAL A 114 16.02 22.00 -7.36
C VAL A 114 17.32 22.19 -8.11
N ALA A 115 17.23 22.34 -9.43
CA ALA A 115 18.39 22.56 -10.30
C ALA A 115 18.06 23.63 -11.35
N ASN A 116 18.93 24.62 -11.51
CA ASN A 116 18.76 25.72 -12.48
C ASN A 116 17.38 26.43 -12.39
N GLY A 117 16.89 26.63 -11.14
CA GLY A 117 15.57 27.25 -10.92
C GLY A 117 14.36 26.34 -11.17
N ASN A 118 14.58 25.09 -11.59
CA ASN A 118 13.50 24.12 -11.82
C ASN A 118 13.32 23.20 -10.63
N LEU A 119 12.07 22.92 -10.26
CA LEU A 119 11.69 21.90 -9.30
C LEU A 119 11.51 20.56 -10.02
N LEU A 120 12.38 19.60 -9.71
CA LEU A 120 12.36 18.24 -10.27
C LEU A 120 11.79 17.29 -9.24
N TYR A 121 10.76 16.52 -9.60
CA TYR A 121 10.13 15.51 -8.74
C TYR A 121 9.54 14.40 -9.57
N HIS A 122 9.31 13.24 -8.95
CA HIS A 122 8.66 12.09 -9.60
C HIS A 122 7.15 12.13 -9.36
N ALA A 123 6.39 11.69 -10.35
CA ALA A 123 4.92 11.65 -10.39
C ALA A 123 4.26 13.05 -10.53
N SER A 124 3.24 13.37 -9.75
CA SER A 124 2.42 14.57 -9.90
C SER A 124 2.39 15.41 -8.64
N MET A 125 2.19 16.70 -8.80
CA MET A 125 1.87 17.62 -7.71
C MET A 125 0.35 17.69 -7.55
N PRO A 126 -0.22 17.52 -6.33
CA PRO A 126 -1.64 17.70 -6.11
C PRO A 126 -2.09 19.12 -6.46
N LEU A 127 -3.10 19.23 -7.33
CA LEU A 127 -3.68 20.47 -7.77
C LEU A 127 -5.20 20.48 -7.53
N ASN A 128 -5.76 21.66 -7.31
CA ASN A 128 -7.19 21.93 -7.38
C ASN A 128 -7.66 21.98 -8.84
N ALA A 129 -8.96 21.95 -9.06
CA ALA A 129 -9.54 22.00 -10.41
C ALA A 129 -9.18 23.28 -11.19
N ASP A 130 -8.89 24.36 -10.49
CA ASP A 130 -8.46 25.66 -11.06
C ASP A 130 -6.94 25.73 -11.34
N GLY A 131 -6.19 24.65 -11.06
CA GLY A 131 -4.74 24.57 -11.26
C GLY A 131 -3.90 25.13 -10.10
N THR A 132 -4.51 25.61 -9.03
CA THR A 132 -3.77 26.02 -7.82
C THR A 132 -3.27 24.80 -7.04
N LEU A 133 -2.22 24.99 -6.24
CA LEU A 133 -1.69 23.92 -5.38
C LEU A 133 -2.73 23.50 -4.35
N LYS A 134 -2.97 22.18 -4.27
CA LYS A 134 -3.93 21.60 -3.32
C LYS A 134 -3.26 21.38 -1.97
N ASP A 135 -3.93 21.81 -0.91
CA ASP A 135 -3.55 21.49 0.46
C ASP A 135 -3.83 20.03 0.79
N ILE A 136 -2.82 19.34 1.32
CA ILE A 136 -2.91 17.97 1.81
C ILE A 136 -2.74 17.99 3.32
N ASN A 137 -3.73 17.46 4.02
CA ASN A 137 -3.66 17.32 5.47
C ASN A 137 -2.78 16.11 5.84
N ILE A 138 -1.74 16.36 6.62
CA ILE A 138 -0.87 15.33 7.20
C ILE A 138 -0.81 15.55 8.71
N GLN A 139 -1.46 14.68 9.47
CA GLN A 139 -1.51 14.74 10.94
C GLN A 139 -2.02 16.10 11.49
N GLY A 140 -3.03 16.68 10.85
CA GLY A 140 -3.65 17.95 11.27
C GLY A 140 -3.00 19.21 10.71
N GLU A 141 -1.87 19.10 10.03
CA GLU A 141 -1.20 20.21 9.36
C GLU A 141 -1.39 20.18 7.85
N LEU A 142 -1.56 21.33 7.23
CA LEU A 142 -1.77 21.47 5.78
C LEU A 142 -0.44 21.74 5.07
N TYR A 143 -0.18 20.96 4.03
CA TYR A 143 1.02 21.08 3.22
C TYR A 143 0.68 21.11 1.73
N HIS A 144 1.35 21.96 0.96
CA HIS A 144 1.28 22.00 -0.49
C HIS A 144 2.65 22.24 -1.14
N GLY A 145 2.76 21.95 -2.43
CA GLY A 145 3.94 22.26 -3.23
C GLY A 145 5.23 21.69 -2.61
N LYS A 146 6.28 22.50 -2.53
CA LYS A 146 7.60 22.11 -1.99
C LYS A 146 7.52 21.71 -0.51
N ALA A 147 6.65 22.34 0.29
CA ALA A 147 6.49 22.01 1.70
C ALA A 147 5.93 20.57 1.87
N LEU A 148 4.96 20.18 1.02
CA LEU A 148 4.45 18.82 0.95
C LEU A 148 5.57 17.81 0.61
N LEU A 149 6.36 18.07 -0.43
CA LEU A 149 7.47 17.19 -0.82
C LEU A 149 8.51 17.04 0.31
N LYS A 150 8.79 18.13 1.03
CA LYS A 150 9.70 18.10 2.20
C LYS A 150 9.13 17.22 3.32
N LYS A 151 7.83 17.38 3.66
CA LYS A 151 7.17 16.56 4.70
C LYS A 151 7.14 15.09 4.31
N VAL A 152 6.79 14.77 3.05
CA VAL A 152 6.83 13.41 2.51
C VAL A 152 8.23 12.80 2.62
N GLY A 153 9.27 13.54 2.25
CA GLY A 153 10.66 13.09 2.39
C GLY A 153 11.05 12.78 3.85
N ALA A 154 10.59 13.59 4.81
CA ALA A 154 10.81 13.34 6.23
C ALA A 154 10.11 12.04 6.68
N LEU A 155 8.84 11.83 6.31
CA LEU A 155 8.10 10.61 6.63
C LEU A 155 8.76 9.35 6.04
N ILE A 156 9.22 9.40 4.78
CA ILE A 156 9.95 8.29 4.16
C ILE A 156 11.22 7.96 4.96
N ARG A 157 11.93 8.96 5.46
CA ARG A 157 13.13 8.74 6.29
C ARG A 157 12.78 8.18 7.66
N SER A 158 11.76 8.71 8.33
CA SER A 158 11.27 8.18 9.62
C SER A 158 10.86 6.70 9.48
N ALA A 159 10.15 6.32 8.42
CA ALA A 159 9.74 4.94 8.19
C ALA A 159 10.93 3.99 7.96
N TYR A 160 12.01 4.45 7.32
CA TYR A 160 13.16 3.60 7.02
C TYR A 160 14.18 3.53 8.17
N PHE A 161 14.51 4.68 8.77
CA PHE A 161 15.53 4.74 9.82
C PHE A 161 14.96 4.55 11.23
N GLY A 162 13.65 4.58 11.38
CA GLY A 162 12.96 4.65 12.66
C GLY A 162 12.73 6.08 13.12
N ASP A 163 11.85 6.21 14.10
CA ASP A 163 11.57 7.48 14.79
C ASP A 163 11.55 7.23 16.29
N ALA A 164 11.92 8.25 17.08
CA ALA A 164 11.87 8.18 18.54
C ALA A 164 10.43 8.13 19.06
N ASP A 165 9.48 8.71 18.30
CA ASP A 165 8.05 8.65 18.58
C ASP A 165 7.42 7.49 17.82
N PRO A 166 6.90 6.45 18.53
CA PRO A 166 6.24 5.31 17.91
C PRO A 166 5.00 5.68 17.07
N GLU A 167 4.29 6.75 17.42
CA GLU A 167 3.13 7.22 16.67
C GLU A 167 3.55 7.78 15.32
N VAL A 168 4.58 8.63 15.31
CA VAL A 168 5.17 9.17 14.07
C VAL A 168 5.72 8.04 13.20
N TYR A 169 6.43 7.09 13.80
CA TYR A 169 6.96 5.92 13.09
C TYR A 169 5.86 5.08 12.43
N ASN A 170 4.83 4.71 13.17
CA ASN A 170 3.72 3.91 12.65
C ASN A 170 2.93 4.65 11.57
N PHE A 171 2.70 5.96 11.75
CA PHE A 171 2.10 6.78 10.71
C PHE A 171 2.96 6.81 9.45
N ALA A 172 4.26 6.97 9.58
CA ALA A 172 5.19 7.03 8.45
C ALA A 172 5.20 5.72 7.65
N LEU A 173 5.15 4.55 8.32
CA LEU A 173 5.02 3.25 7.66
C LEU A 173 3.73 3.15 6.84
N ASP A 174 2.59 3.54 7.42
CA ASP A 174 1.30 3.54 6.73
C ASP A 174 1.26 4.56 5.60
N TYR A 175 1.88 5.70 5.78
CA TYR A 175 1.94 6.75 4.78
C TYR A 175 2.77 6.35 3.54
N ILE A 176 3.86 5.59 3.72
CA ILE A 176 4.62 5.02 2.58
C ILE A 176 3.73 4.07 1.76
N TRP A 177 2.95 3.21 2.41
CA TRP A 177 2.00 2.37 1.71
C TRP A 177 0.97 3.21 0.94
N TYR A 178 0.44 4.26 1.56
CA TYR A 178 -0.51 5.18 0.94
C TYR A 178 0.06 5.88 -0.30
N LEU A 179 1.33 6.31 -0.25
CA LEU A 179 2.01 6.94 -1.37
C LEU A 179 2.19 5.99 -2.57
N TRP A 180 2.39 4.71 -2.30
CA TRP A 180 2.59 3.69 -3.33
C TRP A 180 1.28 3.30 -3.99
#